data_8cbe8a4316e3821cd3a18e0ed8badfc7
#
_entry.id   8cbe8a4316e3821cd3a18e0ed8badfc7
#
_cell.length_a   1.000
_cell.length_b   1.000
_cell.length_c   1.000
_cell.angle_alpha   90.00
_cell.angle_beta   90.00
_cell.angle_gamma   90.00
#
_symmetry.space_group_name_H-M   'P 1'
#
loop_
_entity.id
_entity.type
_entity.pdbx_description
1 polymer ?
#
loop_
_entity_poly.entity_id
_entity_poly.type
_entity_poly.pdbx_seq_one_letter_code
_entity_poly.pdbx_strand_id
1 'polypeptide(L)'
;MYNVELNPGAGAQLARSAGNYIEVVAQDGNYTTLKMPSSEIRKVQKSAWASIGAVSNEEYRLVDIGKAGRARHMGLRPKNRGTARNAVDHPHGGGEGRSPRGHRRSRTKQGRPTG
;
A
#
# COMPACT_ATOMS: atom_id res chain seq x y z
N MET A 1 3.35 -19.27 2.02
CA MET A 1 1.98 -19.10 2.54
C MET A 1 1.41 -17.78 2.11
N TYR A 2 0.11 -17.66 2.03
CA TYR A 2 -0.59 -16.41 1.72
C TYR A 2 -1.90 -16.35 2.51
N ASN A 3 -2.63 -15.23 2.45
CA ASN A 3 -3.86 -15.04 3.22
C ASN A 3 -3.64 -15.27 4.73
N VAL A 4 -2.63 -14.64 5.29
CA VAL A 4 -2.22 -14.88 6.68
C VAL A 4 -2.97 -13.96 7.63
N GLU A 5 -3.46 -14.51 8.73
CA GLU A 5 -4.04 -13.73 9.82
C GLU A 5 -2.95 -13.07 10.65
N LEU A 6 -3.16 -11.81 10.99
CA LEU A 6 -2.29 -11.10 11.93
C LEU A 6 -2.62 -11.49 13.38
N ASN A 7 -3.92 -11.54 13.68
CA ASN A 7 -4.44 -11.99 14.96
C ASN A 7 -5.36 -13.18 14.73
N PRO A 8 -5.29 -14.25 15.53
CA PRO A 8 -6.15 -15.41 15.38
C PRO A 8 -7.63 -15.03 15.41
N GLY A 9 -8.39 -15.51 14.43
CA GLY A 9 -9.82 -15.26 14.32
C GLY A 9 -10.21 -13.91 13.70
N ALA A 10 -9.26 -13.02 13.43
CA ALA A 10 -9.54 -11.70 12.86
C ALA A 10 -9.75 -11.71 11.33
N GLY A 11 -9.42 -12.81 10.67
CA GLY A 11 -9.46 -12.93 9.22
C GLY A 11 -8.14 -12.60 8.55
N ALA A 12 -7.96 -13.07 7.32
CA ALA A 12 -6.73 -12.89 6.58
C ALA A 12 -6.51 -11.43 6.18
N GLN A 13 -5.33 -10.90 6.46
CA GLN A 13 -4.96 -9.51 6.16
C GLN A 13 -3.65 -9.38 5.40
N LEU A 14 -2.76 -10.36 5.48
CA LEU A 14 -1.40 -10.31 4.96
C LEU A 14 -1.24 -11.17 3.71
N ALA A 15 -0.37 -10.74 2.77
CA ALA A 15 -0.05 -11.44 1.52
C ALA A 15 -1.30 -11.80 0.71
N ARG A 16 -2.09 -10.80 0.36
CA ARG A 16 -3.34 -10.98 -0.39
C ARG A 16 -3.29 -10.43 -1.82
N SER A 17 -2.35 -9.56 -2.11
CA SER A 17 -2.21 -8.99 -3.45
C SER A 17 -1.69 -10.01 -4.45
N ALA A 18 -1.93 -9.77 -5.74
CA ALA A 18 -1.52 -10.67 -6.81
C ALA A 18 -0.02 -11.03 -6.72
N GLY A 19 0.28 -12.32 -6.77
CA GLY A 19 1.64 -12.85 -6.74
C GLY A 19 2.34 -12.85 -5.39
N ASN A 20 1.73 -12.34 -4.33
CA ASN A 20 2.37 -12.25 -3.02
C ASN A 20 2.38 -13.59 -2.28
N TYR A 21 3.39 -13.77 -1.47
CA TYR A 21 3.53 -14.92 -0.58
C TYR A 21 4.41 -14.55 0.61
N ILE A 22 4.32 -15.36 1.66
CA ILE A 22 5.10 -15.24 2.90
C ILE A 22 5.85 -16.55 3.12
N GLU A 23 7.11 -16.47 3.54
CA GLU A 23 7.91 -17.62 3.94
C GLU A 23 7.85 -17.81 5.45
N VAL A 24 7.64 -19.04 5.87
CA VAL A 24 7.76 -19.43 7.28
C VAL A 24 9.23 -19.70 7.56
N VAL A 25 9.83 -18.86 8.38
CA VAL A 25 11.26 -18.95 8.70
C VAL A 25 11.51 -19.90 9.86
N ALA A 26 10.71 -19.82 10.93
CA ALA A 26 10.84 -20.64 12.11
C ALA A 26 9.53 -20.74 12.87
N GLN A 27 9.38 -21.80 13.65
CA GLN A 27 8.25 -21.99 14.57
C GLN A 27 8.81 -22.26 15.96
N ASP A 28 8.71 -21.28 16.84
CA ASP A 28 9.22 -21.34 18.20
C ASP A 28 8.10 -21.18 19.22
N GLY A 29 7.85 -22.21 20.03
CA GLY A 29 6.86 -22.17 21.09
C GLY A 29 5.46 -21.77 20.58
N ASN A 30 4.95 -20.65 21.05
CA ASN A 30 3.63 -20.15 20.70
C ASN A 30 3.64 -19.18 19.51
N TYR A 31 4.80 -18.91 18.90
CA TYR A 31 4.96 -17.96 17.81
C TYR A 31 5.59 -18.60 16.59
N THR A 32 5.19 -18.11 15.43
CA THR A 32 5.78 -18.42 14.13
C THR A 32 6.42 -17.18 13.55
N THR A 33 7.69 -17.29 13.14
CA THR A 33 8.42 -16.20 12.50
C THR A 33 8.18 -16.24 11.00
N LEU A 34 7.71 -15.15 10.45
CA LEU A 34 7.36 -15.00 9.04
C LEU A 34 8.24 -13.95 8.37
N LYS A 35 8.66 -14.23 7.15
CA LYS A 35 9.29 -13.23 6.28
C LYS A 35 8.24 -12.67 5.34
N MET A 36 7.91 -11.39 5.50
CA MET A 36 6.89 -10.69 4.73
C MET A 36 7.36 -10.37 3.31
N PRO A 37 6.45 -10.07 2.37
CA PRO A 37 6.84 -9.64 1.03
C PRO A 37 7.72 -8.40 1.00
N SER A 38 7.61 -7.54 2.00
CA SER A 38 8.46 -6.33 2.17
C SER A 38 9.85 -6.63 2.73
N SER A 39 10.18 -7.90 2.96
CA SER A 39 11.41 -8.38 3.63
C SER A 39 11.44 -8.18 5.14
N GLU A 40 10.39 -7.65 5.73
CA GLU A 40 10.24 -7.56 7.19
C GLU A 40 10.08 -8.95 7.79
N ILE A 41 10.75 -9.19 8.91
CA ILE A 41 10.59 -10.42 9.69
C ILE A 41 9.67 -10.13 10.87
N ARG A 42 8.59 -10.87 10.98
CA ARG A 42 7.57 -10.64 11.99
C ARG A 42 7.14 -11.95 12.63
N LYS A 43 6.78 -11.88 13.90
CA LYS A 43 6.24 -13.02 14.65
C LYS A 43 4.71 -12.91 14.73
N VAL A 44 4.05 -14.03 14.51
CA VAL A 44 2.60 -14.17 14.60
C VAL A 44 2.27 -15.32 15.54
N GLN A 45 1.13 -15.28 16.20
CA GLN A 45 0.69 -16.37 17.06
C GLN A 45 0.50 -17.66 16.25
N LYS A 46 0.90 -18.78 16.83
CA LYS A 46 0.84 -20.11 16.21
C LYS A 46 -0.56 -20.51 15.75
N SER A 47 -1.60 -20.05 16.43
CA SER A 47 -2.99 -20.35 16.12
C SER A 47 -3.57 -19.55 14.97
N ALA A 48 -2.83 -18.58 14.41
CA ALA A 48 -3.27 -17.85 13.23
C ALA A 48 -3.37 -18.76 12.00
N TRP A 49 -4.37 -18.52 11.19
CA TRP A 49 -4.62 -19.31 9.98
C TRP A 49 -3.96 -18.68 8.76
N ALA A 50 -3.58 -19.54 7.83
CA ALA A 50 -3.00 -19.13 6.55
C ALA A 50 -3.34 -20.15 5.47
N SER A 51 -3.25 -19.74 4.21
CA SER A 51 -3.37 -20.65 3.07
C SER A 51 -1.99 -21.05 2.58
N ILE A 52 -1.84 -22.30 2.13
CA ILE A 52 -0.57 -22.81 1.61
C ILE A 52 -0.46 -22.45 0.13
N GLY A 53 0.67 -21.88 -0.26
CA GLY A 53 0.96 -21.51 -1.63
C GLY A 53 1.25 -20.03 -1.82
N ALA A 54 0.91 -19.50 -2.99
CA ALA A 54 1.06 -18.10 -3.34
C ALA A 54 -0.21 -17.59 -4.02
N VAL A 55 -0.44 -16.27 -3.95
CA VAL A 55 -1.56 -15.65 -4.65
C VAL A 55 -1.32 -15.73 -6.16
N SER A 56 -2.35 -16.03 -6.93
CA SER A 56 -2.25 -16.12 -8.39
C SER A 56 -1.97 -14.77 -9.05
N ASN A 57 -1.75 -14.79 -10.38
CA ASN A 57 -1.48 -13.60 -11.17
C ASN A 57 -0.15 -12.90 -10.81
N GLU A 58 0.92 -13.68 -10.75
CA GLU A 58 2.26 -13.21 -10.36
C GLU A 58 2.81 -12.10 -11.26
N GLU A 59 2.38 -12.05 -12.51
CA GLU A 59 2.84 -11.09 -13.51
C GLU A 59 2.05 -9.77 -13.48
N TYR A 60 1.09 -9.63 -12.58
CA TYR A 60 0.22 -8.44 -12.55
C TYR A 60 1.01 -7.13 -12.39
N ARG A 61 2.09 -7.13 -11.63
CA ARG A 61 2.96 -5.96 -11.46
C ARG A 61 3.65 -5.50 -12.74
N LEU A 62 3.77 -6.40 -13.73
CA LEU A 62 4.42 -6.12 -15.02
C LEU A 62 3.42 -5.60 -16.06
N VAL A 63 2.13 -5.56 -15.75
CA VAL A 63 1.10 -5.10 -16.66
C VAL A 63 1.18 -3.59 -16.83
N ASP A 64 1.32 -3.18 -18.07
CA ASP A 64 1.23 -1.77 -18.44
C ASP A 64 -0.22 -1.45 -18.80
N ILE A 65 -0.85 -0.56 -18.04
CA ILE A 65 -2.22 -0.12 -18.29
C ILE A 65 -2.31 0.67 -19.59
N GLY A 66 -1.24 1.38 -19.94
CA GLY A 66 -1.08 2.07 -21.21
C GLY A 66 -1.69 3.46 -21.27
N LYS A 67 -2.91 3.64 -20.82
CA LYS A 67 -3.59 4.94 -20.90
C LYS A 67 -4.51 5.22 -19.71
N ALA A 68 -4.73 6.49 -19.46
CA ALA A 68 -5.54 6.96 -18.33
C ALA A 68 -7.00 6.47 -18.38
N GLY A 69 -7.58 6.35 -19.57
CA GLY A 69 -8.95 5.86 -19.75
C GLY A 69 -9.14 4.43 -19.26
N ARG A 70 -8.15 3.56 -19.44
CA ARG A 70 -8.20 2.19 -18.95
C ARG A 70 -8.16 2.15 -17.42
N ALA A 71 -7.33 2.99 -16.81
CA ALA A 71 -7.29 3.13 -15.36
C ALA A 71 -8.64 3.62 -14.79
N ARG A 72 -9.29 4.55 -15.48
CA ARG A 72 -10.63 5.02 -15.13
C ARG A 72 -11.68 3.92 -15.18
N HIS A 73 -11.64 3.05 -16.18
CA HIS A 73 -12.51 1.89 -16.27
C HIS A 73 -12.29 0.88 -15.15
N MET A 74 -11.10 0.84 -14.59
CA MET A 74 -10.77 0.00 -13.42
C MET A 74 -11.21 0.61 -12.08
N GLY A 75 -11.85 1.78 -12.10
CA GLY A 75 -12.31 2.48 -10.91
C GLY A 75 -11.31 3.45 -10.29
N LEU A 76 -10.14 3.60 -10.87
CA LEU A 76 -9.11 4.50 -10.38
C LEU A 76 -9.40 5.94 -10.86
N ARG A 77 -9.53 6.86 -9.91
CA ARG A 77 -9.72 8.26 -10.23
C ARG A 77 -8.38 9.01 -10.29
N PRO A 78 -8.30 10.06 -11.13
CA PRO A 78 -7.11 10.90 -11.18
C PRO A 78 -6.79 11.51 -9.82
N LYS A 79 -5.50 11.53 -9.47
CA LYS A 79 -5.00 12.20 -8.27
C LYS A 79 -4.26 13.46 -8.68
N ASN A 80 -4.72 14.61 -8.20
CA ASN A 80 -4.06 15.88 -8.44
C ASN A 80 -3.07 16.20 -7.31
N ARG A 81 -1.92 16.72 -7.68
CA ARG A 81 -0.97 17.28 -6.71
C ARG A 81 -1.53 18.57 -6.14
N GLY A 82 -1.19 18.91 -4.90
CA GLY A 82 -1.60 20.15 -4.27
C GLY A 82 -1.17 21.41 -5.05
N THR A 83 0.03 21.38 -5.61
CA THR A 83 0.59 22.49 -6.43
C THR A 83 -0.14 22.71 -7.76
N ALA A 84 -0.86 21.71 -8.26
CA ALA A 84 -1.68 21.83 -9.47
C ALA A 84 -3.07 22.42 -9.21
N ARG A 85 -3.41 22.70 -7.96
CA ARG A 85 -4.71 23.24 -7.53
C ARG A 85 -4.63 24.75 -7.32
N ASN A 86 -5.80 25.36 -7.19
CA ASN A 86 -5.89 26.77 -6.78
C ASN A 86 -5.63 26.92 -5.27
N ALA A 87 -5.24 28.12 -4.85
CA ALA A 87 -4.94 28.41 -3.43
C ALA A 87 -6.13 28.13 -2.50
N VAL A 88 -7.36 28.30 -3.01
CA VAL A 88 -8.59 28.02 -2.23
C VAL A 88 -8.76 26.52 -1.98
N ASP A 89 -8.22 25.64 -2.85
CA ASP A 89 -8.39 24.20 -2.79
C ASP A 89 -7.29 23.48 -2.00
N HIS A 90 -6.09 24.07 -1.95
CA HIS A 90 -4.95 23.46 -1.29
C HIS A 90 -3.92 24.53 -0.88
N PRO A 91 -3.25 24.39 0.31
CA PRO A 91 -2.21 25.32 0.74
C PRO A 91 -1.03 25.48 -0.22
N HIS A 92 -0.74 24.47 -1.04
CA HIS A 92 0.30 24.54 -2.07
C HIS A 92 -0.17 25.14 -3.39
N GLY A 93 -1.46 25.46 -3.51
CA GLY A 93 -2.07 25.93 -4.75
C GLY A 93 -1.74 27.38 -5.06
N GLY A 94 -2.09 27.76 -6.29
CA GLY A 94 -1.89 29.13 -6.81
C GLY A 94 -0.53 29.33 -7.46
N GLY A 95 -0.33 30.51 -8.08
CA GLY A 95 0.87 30.89 -8.81
C GLY A 95 0.82 30.59 -10.30
N GLU A 96 1.78 31.11 -11.03
CA GLU A 96 1.95 30.89 -12.47
C GLU A 96 3.02 29.82 -12.74
N GLY A 97 2.74 28.92 -13.68
CA GLY A 97 3.66 27.86 -14.08
C GLY A 97 4.01 26.92 -12.92
N ARG A 98 5.26 26.53 -12.82
CA ARG A 98 5.76 25.72 -11.71
C ARG A 98 6.12 26.60 -10.53
N SER A 99 5.21 26.69 -9.57
CA SER A 99 5.43 27.44 -8.35
C SER A 99 5.97 26.54 -7.22
N PRO A 100 6.81 27.08 -6.31
CA PRO A 100 7.17 26.37 -5.10
C PRO A 100 5.96 26.20 -4.18
N ARG A 101 6.05 25.29 -3.22
CA ARG A 101 4.95 25.04 -2.28
C ARG A 101 4.64 26.23 -1.38
N GLY A 102 5.57 27.14 -1.19
CA GLY A 102 5.39 28.34 -0.38
C GLY A 102 5.45 28.13 1.13
N HIS A 103 5.63 26.91 1.59
CA HIS A 103 5.68 26.56 3.01
C HIS A 103 6.99 25.85 3.36
N ARG A 104 7.45 26.06 4.59
CA ARG A 104 8.65 25.40 5.11
C ARG A 104 8.52 23.87 5.12
N ARG A 105 7.32 23.34 5.33
CA ARG A 105 7.00 21.92 5.27
C ARG A 105 5.83 21.69 4.33
N SER A 106 5.80 20.52 3.71
CA SER A 106 4.63 20.09 2.95
C SER A 106 3.39 20.05 3.84
N ARG A 107 2.24 20.35 3.27
CA ARG A 107 0.97 20.36 4.00
C ARG A 107 -0.08 19.54 3.29
N THR A 108 -1.02 19.00 4.07
CA THR A 108 -2.22 18.35 3.55
C THR A 108 -3.22 19.38 3.08
N LYS A 109 -4.30 18.92 2.44
CA LYS A 109 -5.43 19.78 2.02
C LYS A 109 -6.00 20.59 3.20
N GLN A 110 -6.01 20.03 4.40
CA GLN A 110 -6.53 20.66 5.61
C GLN A 110 -5.50 21.55 6.31
N GLY A 111 -4.30 21.70 5.74
CA GLY A 111 -3.26 22.56 6.29
C GLY A 111 -2.31 21.90 7.30
N ARG A 112 -2.45 20.63 7.59
CA ARG A 112 -1.57 19.90 8.51
C ARG A 112 -0.21 19.63 7.87
N PRO A 113 0.92 19.78 8.61
CA PRO A 113 2.23 19.40 8.10
C PRO A 113 2.28 17.90 7.76
N THR A 114 3.02 17.54 6.71
CA THR A 114 3.30 16.16 6.32
C THR A 114 4.80 15.89 6.36
N GLY A 115 5.20 14.67 6.73
CA GLY A 115 6.60 14.26 6.78
C GLY A 115 7.27 14.42 8.11
#